data_9d66f820c71fe0244e42bbc7b03b6eb6
#
_entry.id   9d66f820c71fe0244e42bbc7b03b6eb6
#
_cell.length_a   1.000
_cell.length_b   1.000
_cell.length_c   1.000
_cell.angle_alpha   90.00
_cell.angle_beta   90.00
_cell.angle_gamma   90.00
#
_symmetry.space_group_name_H-M   'P 1'
#
loop_
_entity.id
_entity.type
_entity.pdbx_description
1 polymer ?
#
loop_
_entity_poly.entity_id
_entity_poly.type
_entity_poly.pdbx_seq_one_letter_code
_entity_poly.pdbx_strand_id
1 'polypeptide(L)'
;NVFHWHLTENQAWRLESKIFPMLNDSVNTIRMPGKYYTLEEARDLVDFCKKHQVLLIPEIDMPGHSAAFVRAFRHDMQSPEGMKILKLLLDEVCETFDVPYLHIGTDEVEFTNPHFVPEMVAYVRSKGKKVISWNPGWHYKPGEIDMTHLWSYRGKAQPGIPAIDSKFHYLNHFDVFGDIVALYNSRIYDQAEGSEDIAGTILALWHDRLIDNEWNLVIENGLYPNMLAIAERAWRGGGTEYFDGLGTILPPEDTEAFKEFADFEKRMLWHKEHTFKGYPFAYVKQTNVKWNITDAFPNGGDMDKVFPPEQELKDIYHYNGNTYGVRQAIGAGIYLRHVWGD
;
A
#
# COMPACT_ATOMS: atom_id res chain seq x y z
N ASN A 1 -11.19 -6.08 5.34
CA ASN A 1 -11.26 -6.60 6.71
C ASN A 1 -9.96 -6.41 7.52
N VAL A 2 -8.90 -5.82 6.91
CA VAL A 2 -7.63 -5.46 7.57
C VAL A 2 -7.29 -4.04 7.20
N PHE A 3 -6.84 -3.25 8.18
CA PHE A 3 -6.26 -1.93 7.99
C PHE A 3 -4.84 -1.93 8.55
N HIS A 4 -3.86 -1.87 7.66
CA HIS A 4 -2.45 -1.72 8.01
C HIS A 4 -2.12 -0.23 8.04
N TRP A 5 -1.60 0.24 9.17
CA TRP A 5 -1.37 1.66 9.43
C TRP A 5 0.11 1.95 9.66
N HIS A 6 0.77 2.47 8.63
CA HIS A 6 2.16 2.90 8.68
C HIS A 6 2.24 4.27 9.40
N LEU A 7 2.85 4.30 10.57
CA LEU A 7 2.82 5.45 11.49
C LEU A 7 4.13 6.23 11.56
N THR A 8 5.23 5.68 11.06
CA THR A 8 6.56 6.27 11.23
C THR A 8 7.34 6.26 9.92
N GLU A 9 8.02 7.35 9.61
CA GLU A 9 8.75 7.52 8.38
C GLU A 9 9.92 8.52 8.55
N ASN A 10 10.78 8.61 7.55
CA ASN A 10 11.85 9.60 7.49
C ASN A 10 11.35 11.04 7.70
N GLN A 11 10.16 11.36 7.19
CA GLN A 11 9.59 12.70 7.25
C GLN A 11 9.03 13.06 8.61
N ALA A 12 8.48 12.10 9.36
CA ALA A 12 7.84 12.36 10.63
C ALA A 12 7.54 11.08 11.42
N TRP A 13 7.43 11.23 12.72
CA TRP A 13 6.78 10.28 13.60
C TRP A 13 5.32 10.71 13.78
N ARG A 14 4.37 9.94 13.27
CA ARG A 14 2.94 10.33 13.17
C ARG A 14 2.05 9.86 14.32
N LEU A 15 2.61 9.26 15.34
CA LEU A 15 1.90 8.90 16.56
C LEU A 15 2.38 9.78 17.72
N GLU A 16 1.47 10.30 18.54
CA GLU A 16 1.82 11.00 19.77
C GLU A 16 2.72 10.11 20.64
N SER A 17 3.76 10.69 21.23
CA SER A 17 4.50 10.06 22.31
C SER A 17 4.47 10.96 23.54
N LYS A 18 3.90 10.46 24.63
CA LYS A 18 3.87 11.16 25.91
C LYS A 18 5.18 11.03 26.67
N ILE A 19 5.88 9.91 26.47
CA ILE A 19 7.18 9.67 27.09
C ILE A 19 8.30 10.45 26.41
N PHE A 20 8.17 10.71 25.09
CA PHE A 20 9.15 11.46 24.30
C PHE A 20 8.47 12.49 23.38
N PRO A 21 7.88 13.57 23.94
CA PRO A 21 7.13 14.55 23.15
C PRO A 21 7.93 15.21 22.02
N MET A 22 9.29 15.21 22.11
CA MET A 22 10.15 15.75 21.07
C MET A 22 10.00 15.02 19.72
N LEU A 23 9.49 13.78 19.68
CA LEU A 23 9.22 13.09 18.41
C LEU A 23 8.16 13.81 17.57
N ASN A 24 7.21 14.45 18.22
CA ASN A 24 6.13 15.19 17.57
C ASN A 24 6.41 16.68 17.40
N ASP A 25 7.59 17.14 17.87
CA ASP A 25 8.00 18.52 17.69
C ASP A 25 8.17 18.84 16.20
N SER A 26 7.72 20.02 15.81
CA SER A 26 7.81 20.51 14.44
C SER A 26 9.23 20.54 13.88
N VAL A 27 10.23 20.74 14.73
CA VAL A 27 11.65 20.73 14.32
C VAL A 27 12.15 19.35 13.89
N ASN A 28 11.50 18.28 14.31
CA ASN A 28 11.81 16.89 13.96
C ASN A 28 10.91 16.34 12.82
N THR A 29 9.99 17.17 12.32
CA THR A 29 9.04 16.84 11.26
C THR A 29 9.34 17.68 10.02
N ILE A 30 9.75 17.04 8.93
CA ILE A 30 10.11 17.76 7.69
C ILE A 30 8.96 17.85 6.68
N ARG A 31 7.86 17.14 6.93
CA ARG A 31 6.66 17.19 6.11
C ARG A 31 5.44 17.31 7.00
N MET A 32 4.56 18.28 6.71
CA MET A 32 3.34 18.55 7.47
C MET A 32 3.61 18.67 8.99
N PRO A 33 4.40 19.66 9.44
CA PRO A 33 4.73 19.86 10.86
C PRO A 33 3.47 19.99 11.72
N GLY A 34 3.49 19.39 12.90
CA GLY A 34 2.36 19.41 13.84
C GLY A 34 1.20 18.48 13.49
N LYS A 35 1.31 17.71 12.40
CA LYS A 35 0.32 16.70 12.02
C LYS A 35 0.76 15.32 12.53
N TYR A 36 0.10 14.85 13.53
CA TYR A 36 0.23 13.49 14.10
C TYR A 36 -1.10 13.09 14.77
N TYR A 37 -1.27 11.82 15.00
CA TYR A 37 -2.43 11.28 15.70
C TYR A 37 -2.13 11.20 17.18
N THR A 38 -3.07 11.64 18.00
CA THR A 38 -2.99 11.48 19.45
C THR A 38 -3.17 10.01 19.85
N LEU A 39 -2.70 9.64 21.03
CA LEU A 39 -2.93 8.28 21.54
C LEU A 39 -4.43 7.98 21.77
N GLU A 40 -5.22 9.02 22.03
CA GLU A 40 -6.69 8.91 22.14
C GLU A 40 -7.32 8.61 20.78
N GLU A 41 -7.00 9.39 19.76
CA GLU A 41 -7.46 9.12 18.38
C GLU A 41 -7.05 7.72 17.88
N ALA A 42 -5.85 7.28 18.24
CA ALA A 42 -5.39 5.93 17.90
C ALA A 42 -6.25 4.84 18.56
N ARG A 43 -6.59 4.99 19.85
CA ARG A 43 -7.50 4.06 20.55
C ARG A 43 -8.90 4.09 19.97
N ASP A 44 -9.44 5.28 19.70
CA ASP A 44 -10.75 5.46 19.08
C ASP A 44 -10.82 4.75 17.73
N LEU A 45 -9.75 4.84 16.92
CA LEU A 45 -9.67 4.14 15.64
C LEU A 45 -9.60 2.62 15.82
N VAL A 46 -8.87 2.12 16.82
CA VAL A 46 -8.86 0.68 17.16
C VAL A 46 -10.27 0.20 17.49
N ASP A 47 -10.99 0.94 18.34
CA ASP A 47 -12.35 0.59 18.74
C ASP A 47 -13.33 0.68 17.57
N PHE A 48 -13.17 1.69 16.72
CA PHE A 48 -13.94 1.81 15.48
C PHE A 48 -13.70 0.61 14.56
N CYS A 49 -12.45 0.22 14.35
CA CYS A 49 -12.09 -0.93 13.53
C CYS A 49 -12.68 -2.23 14.11
N LYS A 50 -12.53 -2.47 15.41
CA LYS A 50 -13.13 -3.63 16.11
C LYS A 50 -14.64 -3.70 15.90
N LYS A 51 -15.32 -2.57 16.08
CA LYS A 51 -16.78 -2.45 15.91
C LYS A 51 -17.24 -2.79 14.49
N HIS A 52 -16.38 -2.55 13.50
CA HIS A 52 -16.66 -2.84 12.09
C HIS A 52 -16.02 -4.15 11.61
N GLN A 53 -15.49 -4.97 12.51
CA GLN A 53 -14.82 -6.24 12.20
C GLN A 53 -13.60 -6.06 11.24
N VAL A 54 -12.90 -4.95 11.39
CA VAL A 54 -11.65 -4.66 10.72
C VAL A 54 -10.50 -4.87 11.71
N LEU A 55 -9.52 -5.69 11.36
CA LEU A 55 -8.29 -5.85 12.11
C LEU A 55 -7.35 -4.69 11.79
N LEU A 56 -7.05 -3.85 12.78
CA LEU A 56 -6.02 -2.82 12.65
C LEU A 56 -4.66 -3.43 12.97
N ILE A 57 -3.68 -3.18 12.11
CA ILE A 57 -2.26 -3.55 12.27
C ILE A 57 -1.45 -2.26 12.28
N PRO A 58 -1.00 -1.75 13.44
CA PRO A 58 -0.10 -0.61 13.47
C PRO A 58 1.30 -1.00 13.04
N GLU A 59 2.00 -0.08 12.42
CA GLU A 59 3.40 -0.24 12.05
C GLU A 59 4.27 0.84 12.68
N ILE A 60 5.34 0.40 13.31
CA ILE A 60 6.49 1.21 13.71
C ILE A 60 7.68 0.67 12.94
N ASP A 61 8.05 1.35 11.88
CA ASP A 61 9.14 0.91 11.02
C ASP A 61 10.49 1.08 11.68
N MET A 62 11.29 0.00 11.64
CA MET A 62 12.57 -0.09 12.32
C MET A 62 13.49 -1.13 11.66
N PRO A 63 14.79 -0.90 11.56
CA PRO A 63 15.50 0.35 11.86
C PRO A 63 15.53 1.31 10.67
N GLY A 64 14.94 0.92 9.52
CA GLY A 64 14.76 1.76 8.35
C GLY A 64 13.75 2.88 8.56
N HIS A 65 13.60 3.76 7.58
CA HIS A 65 12.61 4.86 7.58
C HIS A 65 12.54 5.65 8.90
N SER A 66 13.69 5.78 9.58
CA SER A 66 13.79 6.23 10.98
C SER A 66 14.43 7.62 11.16
N ALA A 67 14.57 8.41 10.09
CA ALA A 67 15.25 9.70 10.20
C ALA A 67 14.55 10.68 11.16
N ALA A 68 13.23 10.59 11.36
CA ALA A 68 12.52 11.36 12.38
C ALA A 68 12.99 11.00 13.80
N PHE A 69 13.15 9.71 14.08
CA PHE A 69 13.72 9.23 15.34
C PHE A 69 15.16 9.74 15.53
N VAL A 70 16.01 9.62 14.49
CA VAL A 70 17.41 10.10 14.57
C VAL A 70 17.48 11.61 14.80
N ARG A 71 16.58 12.40 14.19
CA ARG A 71 16.54 13.86 14.47
C ARG A 71 16.20 14.15 15.92
N ALA A 72 15.24 13.43 16.49
CA ALA A 72 14.80 13.66 17.86
C ALA A 72 15.85 13.23 18.91
N PHE A 73 16.47 12.08 18.72
CA PHE A 73 17.32 11.47 19.76
C PHE A 73 18.82 11.58 19.50
N ARG A 74 19.24 11.87 18.26
CA ARG A 74 20.65 11.85 17.81
C ARG A 74 21.31 10.47 17.94
N HIS A 75 20.53 9.43 17.93
CA HIS A 75 20.95 8.03 17.96
C HIS A 75 20.32 7.26 16.81
N ASP A 76 21.09 6.36 16.20
CA ASP A 76 20.55 5.34 15.31
C ASP A 76 19.74 4.32 16.13
N MET A 77 18.64 3.81 15.59
CA MET A 77 17.82 2.81 16.26
C MET A 77 18.60 1.53 16.60
N GLN A 78 19.61 1.17 15.80
CA GLN A 78 20.45 -0.01 16.00
C GLN A 78 21.56 0.19 17.04
N SER A 79 21.78 1.44 17.50
CA SER A 79 22.72 1.70 18.58
C SER A 79 22.19 1.21 19.93
N PRO A 80 23.06 0.92 20.93
CA PRO A 80 22.62 0.51 22.27
C PRO A 80 21.62 1.48 22.90
N GLU A 81 21.86 2.78 22.74
CA GLU A 81 20.99 3.85 23.26
C GLU A 81 19.68 3.92 22.47
N GLY A 82 19.75 3.83 21.13
CA GLY A 82 18.58 3.81 20.25
C GLY A 82 17.66 2.64 20.58
N MET A 83 18.19 1.46 20.77
CA MET A 83 17.43 0.27 21.16
C MET A 83 16.72 0.42 22.51
N LYS A 84 17.36 1.08 23.49
CA LYS A 84 16.71 1.35 24.79
C LYS A 84 15.55 2.32 24.64
N ILE A 85 15.72 3.40 23.87
CA ILE A 85 14.67 4.38 23.60
C ILE A 85 13.53 3.70 22.84
N LEU A 86 13.85 2.93 21.81
CA LEU A 86 12.86 2.24 20.99
C LEU A 86 12.01 1.26 21.80
N LYS A 87 12.60 0.53 22.76
CA LYS A 87 11.83 -0.34 23.64
C LYS A 87 10.81 0.41 24.50
N LEU A 88 11.17 1.59 25.01
CA LEU A 88 10.23 2.43 25.76
C LEU A 88 9.08 2.92 24.85
N LEU A 89 9.40 3.29 23.60
CA LEU A 89 8.37 3.64 22.61
C LEU A 89 7.46 2.45 22.28
N LEU A 90 8.04 1.26 22.15
CA LEU A 90 7.26 0.04 21.92
C LEU A 90 6.36 -0.31 23.11
N ASP A 91 6.74 0.02 24.34
CA ASP A 91 5.86 -0.11 25.51
C ASP A 91 4.63 0.78 25.35
N GLU A 92 4.83 2.07 25.05
CA GLU A 92 3.73 3.02 24.81
C GLU A 92 2.83 2.60 23.65
N VAL A 93 3.43 2.15 22.54
CA VAL A 93 2.69 1.65 21.37
C VAL A 93 1.86 0.40 21.71
N CYS A 94 2.48 -0.59 22.35
CA CYS A 94 1.78 -1.84 22.70
C CYS A 94 0.65 -1.64 23.71
N GLU A 95 0.79 -0.66 24.61
CA GLU A 95 -0.26 -0.24 25.53
C GLU A 95 -1.39 0.51 24.83
N THR A 96 -1.05 1.31 23.81
CA THR A 96 -2.05 2.11 23.09
C THR A 96 -2.90 1.26 22.16
N PHE A 97 -2.28 0.32 21.45
CA PHE A 97 -2.96 -0.51 20.47
C PHE A 97 -3.35 -1.86 21.07
N ASP A 98 -4.60 -2.00 21.50
CA ASP A 98 -5.18 -3.29 21.93
C ASP A 98 -5.54 -4.15 20.71
N VAL A 99 -4.52 -4.61 19.99
CA VAL A 99 -4.59 -5.44 18.77
C VAL A 99 -3.57 -6.58 18.86
N PRO A 100 -3.79 -7.69 18.14
CA PRO A 100 -2.92 -8.87 18.28
C PRO A 100 -1.57 -8.76 17.54
N TYR A 101 -1.43 -7.82 16.61
CA TYR A 101 -0.23 -7.70 15.76
C TYR A 101 0.42 -6.34 15.87
N LEU A 102 1.74 -6.32 15.72
CA LEU A 102 2.53 -5.13 15.43
C LEU A 102 3.42 -5.41 14.22
N HIS A 103 3.38 -4.53 13.24
CA HIS A 103 4.30 -4.55 12.12
C HIS A 103 5.55 -3.71 12.46
N ILE A 104 6.73 -4.29 12.25
CA ILE A 104 8.01 -3.66 12.65
C ILE A 104 8.85 -3.17 11.47
N GLY A 105 8.29 -3.13 10.26
CA GLY A 105 8.99 -2.71 9.06
C GLY A 105 10.10 -3.66 8.65
N THR A 106 11.34 -3.19 8.67
CA THR A 106 12.63 -3.85 8.34
C THR A 106 13.04 -3.80 6.87
N ASP A 107 12.39 -2.99 6.06
CA ASP A 107 12.74 -2.79 4.66
C ASP A 107 13.77 -1.66 4.45
N GLU A 108 14.34 -1.65 3.25
CA GLU A 108 15.20 -0.59 2.69
C GLU A 108 16.31 -0.07 3.62
N VAL A 109 16.92 -0.95 4.42
CA VAL A 109 17.93 -0.57 5.41
C VAL A 109 19.10 -1.55 5.44
N GLU A 110 20.29 -1.06 5.79
CA GLU A 110 21.44 -1.86 6.12
C GLU A 110 21.41 -2.24 7.61
N PHE A 111 21.52 -3.54 7.89
CA PHE A 111 21.57 -4.04 9.26
C PHE A 111 23.00 -4.04 9.78
N THR A 112 23.34 -2.99 10.51
CA THR A 112 24.66 -2.82 11.14
C THR A 112 24.79 -3.57 12.46
N ASN A 113 23.66 -3.89 13.09
CA ASN A 113 23.60 -4.68 14.33
C ASN A 113 22.82 -5.98 14.09
N PRO A 114 23.49 -7.14 14.03
CA PRO A 114 22.81 -8.43 13.76
C PRO A 114 21.87 -8.90 14.86
N HIS A 115 21.92 -8.29 16.03
CA HIS A 115 21.04 -8.60 17.16
C HIS A 115 19.78 -7.74 17.20
N PHE A 116 19.72 -6.65 16.41
CA PHE A 116 18.63 -5.69 16.48
C PHE A 116 17.26 -6.32 16.21
N VAL A 117 17.08 -6.92 15.03
CA VAL A 117 15.78 -7.47 14.64
C VAL A 117 15.34 -8.63 15.55
N PRO A 118 16.20 -9.65 15.83
CA PRO A 118 15.83 -10.70 16.79
C PRO A 118 15.41 -10.17 18.16
N GLU A 119 16.11 -9.15 18.66
CA GLU A 119 15.83 -8.55 19.98
C GLU A 119 14.50 -7.77 19.97
N MET A 120 14.21 -7.00 18.89
CA MET A 120 12.94 -6.28 18.76
C MET A 120 11.76 -7.22 18.61
N VAL A 121 11.89 -8.27 17.81
CA VAL A 121 10.86 -9.32 17.70
C VAL A 121 10.58 -9.96 19.06
N ALA A 122 11.62 -10.37 19.77
CA ALA A 122 11.47 -10.98 21.11
C ALA A 122 10.82 -9.98 22.09
N TYR A 123 11.17 -8.70 22.01
CA TYR A 123 10.62 -7.67 22.88
C TYR A 123 9.13 -7.45 22.61
N VAL A 124 8.72 -7.28 21.36
CA VAL A 124 7.31 -7.12 20.97
C VAL A 124 6.49 -8.36 21.37
N ARG A 125 7.04 -9.57 21.16
CA ARG A 125 6.38 -10.81 21.62
C ARG A 125 6.24 -10.88 23.13
N SER A 126 7.18 -10.34 23.90
CA SER A 126 7.08 -10.24 25.37
C SER A 126 5.93 -9.35 25.84
N LYS A 127 5.42 -8.47 24.97
CA LYS A 127 4.22 -7.64 25.20
C LYS A 127 2.93 -8.35 24.76
N GLY A 128 2.98 -9.62 24.39
CA GLY A 128 1.82 -10.41 23.98
C GLY A 128 1.38 -10.16 22.53
N LYS A 129 2.19 -9.49 21.72
CA LYS A 129 1.87 -9.23 20.32
C LYS A 129 2.55 -10.26 19.40
N LYS A 130 1.92 -10.56 18.28
CA LYS A 130 2.55 -11.22 17.13
C LYS A 130 3.22 -10.18 16.25
N VAL A 131 4.27 -10.58 15.55
CA VAL A 131 5.12 -9.66 14.80
C VAL A 131 5.03 -9.93 13.31
N ILE A 132 4.85 -8.85 12.54
CA ILE A 132 4.89 -8.83 11.08
C ILE A 132 6.06 -7.96 10.64
N SER A 133 6.65 -8.28 9.49
CA SER A 133 7.81 -7.56 8.96
C SER A 133 7.82 -7.60 7.43
N TRP A 134 8.34 -6.55 6.79
CA TRP A 134 8.47 -6.50 5.33
C TRP A 134 9.42 -7.55 4.76
N ASN A 135 9.12 -8.00 3.55
CA ASN A 135 9.97 -8.88 2.74
C ASN A 135 9.99 -8.38 1.27
N PRO A 136 11.10 -7.93 0.70
CA PRO A 136 12.48 -7.95 1.24
C PRO A 136 12.66 -7.12 2.51
N GLY A 137 13.53 -7.61 3.39
CA GLY A 137 13.88 -7.01 4.66
C GLY A 137 14.83 -7.96 5.39
N TRP A 138 14.65 -8.12 6.69
CA TRP A 138 15.38 -9.11 7.45
C TRP A 138 15.00 -10.53 7.01
N HIS A 139 15.99 -11.43 6.93
CA HIS A 139 15.74 -12.83 6.59
C HIS A 139 15.46 -13.66 7.85
N TYR A 140 14.27 -14.23 7.92
CA TYR A 140 13.84 -15.05 9.04
C TYR A 140 13.89 -16.54 8.74
N LYS A 141 14.02 -17.34 9.80
CA LYS A 141 13.71 -18.78 9.79
C LYS A 141 12.30 -19.01 10.34
N PRO A 142 11.68 -20.15 10.00
CA PRO A 142 10.40 -20.52 10.62
C PRO A 142 10.44 -20.43 12.15
N GLY A 143 9.45 -19.77 12.74
CA GLY A 143 9.37 -19.51 14.17
C GLY A 143 10.05 -18.23 14.68
N GLU A 144 10.94 -17.63 13.90
CA GLU A 144 11.57 -16.35 14.28
C GLU A 144 10.66 -15.13 14.08
N ILE A 145 9.67 -15.25 13.20
CA ILE A 145 8.66 -14.22 12.94
C ILE A 145 7.27 -14.90 12.85
N ASP A 146 6.21 -14.16 13.08
CA ASP A 146 4.85 -14.71 12.97
C ASP A 146 4.30 -14.60 11.55
N MET A 147 4.72 -13.59 10.78
CA MET A 147 4.28 -13.37 9.42
C MET A 147 5.25 -12.43 8.69
N THR A 148 5.42 -12.59 7.37
CA THR A 148 6.10 -11.62 6.53
C THR A 148 5.11 -10.92 5.60
N HIS A 149 5.47 -9.72 5.12
CA HIS A 149 4.67 -8.91 4.22
C HIS A 149 5.47 -8.62 2.95
N LEU A 150 5.08 -9.27 1.84
CA LEU A 150 5.76 -9.12 0.56
C LEU A 150 5.39 -7.77 -0.06
N TRP A 151 6.36 -6.87 -0.18
CA TRP A 151 6.12 -5.52 -0.69
C TRP A 151 6.72 -5.27 -2.08
N SER A 152 7.68 -6.06 -2.51
CA SER A 152 8.39 -5.90 -3.77
C SER A 152 8.42 -7.22 -4.54
N TYR A 153 8.49 -7.14 -5.89
CA TYR A 153 8.69 -8.31 -6.73
C TYR A 153 9.95 -9.13 -6.38
N ARG A 154 10.90 -8.53 -5.66
CA ARG A 154 12.09 -9.20 -5.12
C ARG A 154 11.78 -10.02 -3.86
N GLY A 155 10.67 -9.73 -3.20
CA GLY A 155 10.23 -10.47 -2.03
C GLY A 155 9.87 -11.91 -2.41
N LYS A 156 10.33 -12.85 -1.58
CA LYS A 156 10.04 -14.27 -1.78
C LYS A 156 9.44 -14.84 -0.50
N ALA A 157 8.35 -15.55 -0.70
CA ALA A 157 7.76 -16.34 0.37
C ALA A 157 8.78 -17.33 0.94
N GLN A 158 8.73 -17.51 2.24
CA GLN A 158 9.59 -18.44 2.96
C GLN A 158 8.72 -19.60 3.46
N PRO A 159 9.01 -20.86 3.08
CA PRO A 159 8.23 -21.99 3.53
C PRO A 159 8.12 -22.02 5.07
N GLY A 160 6.90 -22.23 5.57
CA GLY A 160 6.62 -22.27 7.01
C GLY A 160 6.53 -20.90 7.70
N ILE A 161 6.53 -19.82 6.94
CA ILE A 161 6.24 -18.47 7.42
C ILE A 161 5.08 -17.91 6.59
N PRO A 162 3.89 -17.71 7.17
CA PRO A 162 2.77 -17.09 6.47
C PRO A 162 3.14 -15.71 5.94
N ALA A 163 2.64 -15.35 4.76
CA ALA A 163 2.92 -14.05 4.17
C ALA A 163 1.66 -13.33 3.71
N ILE A 164 1.68 -12.01 3.87
CA ILE A 164 0.76 -11.09 3.21
C ILE A 164 1.36 -10.73 1.86
N ASP A 165 0.56 -10.67 0.80
CA ASP A 165 1.04 -10.31 -0.53
C ASP A 165 0.56 -8.90 -0.93
N SER A 166 1.48 -7.98 -1.06
CA SER A 166 1.28 -6.66 -1.64
C SER A 166 2.18 -6.38 -2.84
N LYS A 167 2.97 -7.36 -3.31
CA LYS A 167 4.03 -7.17 -4.32
C LYS A 167 3.60 -6.34 -5.52
N PHE A 168 2.37 -6.52 -5.98
CA PHE A 168 1.84 -5.86 -7.17
C PHE A 168 0.55 -5.07 -6.88
N HIS A 169 0.17 -4.99 -5.63
CA HIS A 169 -1.05 -4.34 -5.18
C HIS A 169 -0.75 -2.99 -4.53
N TYR A 170 0.10 -2.21 -5.20
CA TYR A 170 0.40 -0.84 -4.81
C TYR A 170 -0.43 0.12 -5.65
N LEU A 171 -1.14 1.01 -4.98
CA LEU A 171 -1.60 2.24 -5.59
C LEU A 171 -0.41 3.17 -5.63
N ASN A 172 0.22 3.20 -6.78
CA ASN A 172 1.36 4.06 -6.97
C ASN A 172 0.88 5.51 -6.93
N HIS A 173 1.56 6.31 -6.12
CA HIS A 173 1.33 7.73 -5.95
C HIS A 173 1.47 8.56 -7.24
N PHE A 174 1.78 7.95 -8.35
CA PHE A 174 1.84 8.58 -9.68
C PHE A 174 0.63 8.26 -10.55
N ASP A 175 -0.23 7.34 -10.15
CA ASP A 175 -1.36 6.89 -10.95
C ASP A 175 -2.67 7.05 -10.19
N VAL A 176 -3.52 7.97 -10.65
CA VAL A 176 -4.85 8.19 -10.08
C VAL A 176 -5.88 7.16 -10.51
N PHE A 177 -5.59 6.44 -11.60
CA PHE A 177 -6.40 5.33 -12.06
C PHE A 177 -5.57 4.06 -11.95
N GLY A 178 -5.80 3.26 -10.97
CA GLY A 178 -5.20 1.93 -10.91
C GLY A 178 -5.61 1.09 -12.12
N ASP A 179 -4.86 0.07 -12.38
CA ASP A 179 -5.21 -0.90 -13.40
C ASP A 179 -6.21 -1.91 -12.86
N ILE A 180 -7.50 -1.62 -13.07
CA ILE A 180 -8.61 -2.45 -12.60
C ILE A 180 -8.54 -3.87 -13.19
N VAL A 181 -8.16 -3.99 -14.46
CA VAL A 181 -8.05 -5.29 -15.12
C VAL A 181 -6.91 -6.11 -14.51
N ALA A 182 -5.75 -5.47 -14.30
CA ALA A 182 -4.61 -6.12 -13.67
C ALA A 182 -4.92 -6.53 -12.24
N LEU A 183 -5.52 -5.66 -11.43
CA LEU A 183 -5.91 -5.98 -10.06
C LEU A 183 -6.96 -7.09 -9.99
N TYR A 184 -7.94 -7.07 -10.88
CA TYR A 184 -8.94 -8.11 -10.96
C TYR A 184 -8.36 -9.47 -11.38
N ASN A 185 -7.39 -9.48 -12.30
CA ASN A 185 -6.77 -10.70 -12.80
C ASN A 185 -5.59 -11.20 -11.96
N SER A 186 -5.04 -10.36 -11.10
CA SER A 186 -3.83 -10.64 -10.33
C SER A 186 -4.01 -11.82 -9.37
N ARG A 187 -3.12 -12.80 -9.44
CA ARG A 187 -3.05 -13.85 -8.42
C ARG A 187 -2.52 -13.31 -7.11
N ILE A 188 -3.13 -13.76 -6.03
CA ILE A 188 -2.59 -13.54 -4.71
C ILE A 188 -1.50 -14.58 -4.47
N TYR A 189 -0.30 -14.13 -4.14
CA TYR A 189 0.83 -14.99 -3.80
C TYR A 189 1.26 -15.98 -4.91
N ASP A 190 0.97 -15.65 -6.16
CA ASP A 190 1.21 -16.51 -7.34
C ASP A 190 0.50 -17.88 -7.27
N GLN A 191 -0.54 -18.02 -6.46
CA GLN A 191 -1.33 -19.25 -6.30
C GLN A 191 -2.80 -19.04 -6.69
N ALA A 192 -3.38 -20.06 -7.33
CA ALA A 192 -4.80 -20.02 -7.71
C ALA A 192 -5.72 -20.27 -6.51
N GLU A 193 -5.26 -21.00 -5.51
CA GLU A 193 -6.02 -21.37 -4.33
C GLU A 193 -5.28 -20.93 -3.06
N GLY A 194 -6.03 -20.65 -2.01
CA GLY A 194 -5.47 -20.32 -0.70
C GLY A 194 -4.70 -21.49 -0.09
N SER A 195 -3.72 -21.20 0.74
CA SER A 195 -2.97 -22.16 1.54
C SER A 195 -2.65 -21.60 2.91
N GLU A 196 -2.11 -22.41 3.81
CA GLU A 196 -1.70 -21.96 5.15
C GLU A 196 -0.56 -20.91 5.10
N ASP A 197 0.21 -20.90 4.02
CA ASP A 197 1.28 -19.93 3.80
C ASP A 197 0.77 -18.57 3.29
N ILE A 198 -0.52 -18.45 2.93
CA ILE A 198 -1.12 -17.22 2.43
C ILE A 198 -1.97 -16.59 3.52
N ALA A 199 -1.52 -15.49 4.10
CA ALA A 199 -2.30 -14.72 5.04
C ALA A 199 -3.35 -13.82 4.36
N GLY A 200 -3.15 -13.50 3.08
CA GLY A 200 -4.02 -12.66 2.27
C GLY A 200 -3.25 -11.61 1.47
N THR A 201 -3.95 -10.56 1.10
CA THR A 201 -3.37 -9.42 0.36
C THR A 201 -3.76 -8.09 0.99
N ILE A 202 -2.91 -7.10 0.84
CA ILE A 202 -3.18 -5.70 1.20
C ILE A 202 -2.91 -4.83 -0.02
N LEU A 203 -3.87 -3.99 -0.38
CA LEU A 203 -3.68 -2.92 -1.34
C LEU A 203 -2.99 -1.76 -0.64
N ALA A 204 -1.75 -1.49 -1.03
CA ALA A 204 -0.93 -0.48 -0.39
C ALA A 204 -1.12 0.89 -1.06
N LEU A 205 -1.33 1.91 -0.24
CA LEU A 205 -1.41 3.31 -0.65
C LEU A 205 -0.22 4.06 -0.08
N TRP A 206 0.77 4.38 -0.91
CA TRP A 206 1.94 5.17 -0.54
C TRP A 206 1.86 6.58 -1.11
N HIS A 207 2.35 7.53 -0.35
CA HIS A 207 2.21 8.93 -0.66
C HIS A 207 3.53 9.70 -0.55
N ASP A 208 4.43 9.44 -1.48
CA ASP A 208 5.78 10.03 -1.51
C ASP A 208 5.79 11.46 -2.04
N ARG A 209 4.76 11.86 -2.77
CA ARG A 209 4.61 13.22 -3.29
C ARG A 209 4.04 14.18 -2.26
N LEU A 210 4.42 15.44 -2.36
CA LEU A 210 3.67 16.51 -1.73
C LEU A 210 2.39 16.77 -2.54
N ILE A 211 1.29 16.88 -1.82
CA ILE A 211 -0.01 17.26 -2.37
C ILE A 211 -0.40 18.64 -1.85
N ASP A 212 -1.13 19.40 -2.64
CA ASP A 212 -1.57 20.74 -2.27
C ASP A 212 -2.65 20.71 -1.18
N ASN A 213 -3.40 19.62 -1.12
CA ASN A 213 -4.52 19.44 -0.21
C ASN A 213 -4.56 17.98 0.28
N GLU A 214 -4.63 17.78 1.60
CA GLU A 214 -4.72 16.44 2.21
C GLU A 214 -5.90 15.62 1.67
N TRP A 215 -7.00 16.27 1.30
CA TRP A 215 -8.15 15.60 0.70
C TRP A 215 -7.84 14.98 -0.67
N ASN A 216 -6.86 15.50 -1.37
CA ASN A 216 -6.43 14.97 -2.65
C ASN A 216 -5.74 13.62 -2.54
N LEU A 217 -5.28 13.23 -1.36
CA LEU A 217 -4.63 11.95 -1.13
C LEU A 217 -5.44 10.78 -1.69
N VAL A 218 -6.72 10.71 -1.35
CA VAL A 218 -7.61 9.63 -1.80
C VAL A 218 -7.95 9.77 -3.29
N ILE A 219 -8.12 11.01 -3.75
CA ILE A 219 -8.43 11.30 -5.15
C ILE A 219 -7.25 10.95 -6.05
N GLU A 220 -6.07 11.43 -5.70
CA GLU A 220 -4.87 11.31 -6.53
C GLU A 220 -4.30 9.91 -6.58
N ASN A 221 -4.57 9.08 -5.57
CA ASN A 221 -4.11 7.70 -5.53
C ASN A 221 -5.16 6.68 -5.98
N GLY A 222 -6.34 7.12 -6.39
CA GLY A 222 -7.34 6.25 -6.99
C GLY A 222 -7.76 5.07 -6.11
N LEU A 223 -7.94 5.29 -4.78
CA LEU A 223 -8.29 4.21 -3.85
C LEU A 223 -9.52 3.44 -4.29
N TYR A 224 -10.55 4.15 -4.75
CA TYR A 224 -11.73 3.58 -5.38
C TYR A 224 -11.72 3.86 -6.89
N PRO A 225 -11.95 2.85 -7.73
CA PRO A 225 -12.48 1.51 -7.45
C PRO A 225 -11.42 0.43 -7.18
N ASN A 226 -10.14 0.72 -7.14
CA ASN A 226 -9.07 -0.29 -7.06
C ASN A 226 -9.22 -1.24 -5.88
N MET A 227 -9.64 -0.72 -4.73
CA MET A 227 -9.93 -1.54 -3.55
C MET A 227 -11.03 -2.58 -3.82
N LEU A 228 -12.01 -2.29 -4.65
CA LEU A 228 -13.07 -3.24 -4.99
C LEU A 228 -12.55 -4.38 -5.87
N ALA A 229 -11.64 -4.07 -6.81
CA ALA A 229 -11.06 -5.09 -7.68
C ALA A 229 -10.20 -6.09 -6.90
N ILE A 230 -9.33 -5.61 -6.03
CA ILE A 230 -8.50 -6.51 -5.23
C ILE A 230 -9.31 -7.26 -4.17
N ALA A 231 -10.34 -6.65 -3.60
CA ALA A 231 -11.23 -7.33 -2.67
C ALA A 231 -12.00 -8.47 -3.34
N GLU A 232 -12.48 -8.28 -4.56
CA GLU A 232 -13.13 -9.33 -5.35
C GLU A 232 -12.15 -10.48 -5.63
N ARG A 233 -10.92 -10.16 -6.04
CA ARG A 233 -9.89 -11.17 -6.29
C ARG A 233 -9.51 -11.93 -5.02
N ALA A 234 -9.30 -11.25 -3.93
CA ALA A 234 -8.96 -11.86 -2.64
C ALA A 234 -10.07 -12.80 -2.14
N TRP A 235 -11.34 -12.49 -2.43
CA TRP A 235 -12.47 -13.33 -2.07
C TRP A 235 -12.62 -14.55 -2.97
N ARG A 236 -12.47 -14.37 -4.28
CA ARG A 236 -12.70 -15.44 -5.27
C ARG A 236 -11.53 -16.42 -5.40
N GLY A 237 -10.31 -16.00 -5.11
CA GLY A 237 -9.12 -16.74 -5.50
C GLY A 237 -8.92 -16.76 -7.03
N GLY A 238 -8.08 -17.63 -7.54
CA GLY A 238 -7.80 -17.73 -8.99
C GLY A 238 -6.94 -16.58 -9.50
N GLY A 239 -7.20 -16.14 -10.73
CA GLY A 239 -6.44 -15.10 -11.41
C GLY A 239 -5.25 -15.62 -12.20
N THR A 240 -4.47 -14.69 -12.77
CA THR A 240 -3.24 -14.93 -13.53
C THR A 240 -2.07 -14.25 -12.85
N GLU A 241 -0.87 -14.52 -13.30
CA GLU A 241 0.29 -13.73 -12.86
C GLU A 241 0.13 -12.27 -13.27
N TYR A 242 0.49 -11.36 -12.38
CA TYR A 242 0.35 -9.92 -12.61
C TYR A 242 1.10 -9.43 -13.85
N PHE A 243 2.28 -9.98 -14.11
CA PHE A 243 3.13 -9.59 -15.24
C PHE A 243 2.99 -10.49 -16.46
N ASP A 244 2.09 -11.44 -16.48
CA ASP A 244 1.82 -12.05 -17.77
C ASP A 244 1.26 -10.97 -18.69
N GLY A 245 1.55 -11.05 -19.97
CA GLY A 245 1.16 -10.01 -20.93
C GLY A 245 -0.36 -9.84 -21.10
N LEU A 246 -1.16 -10.60 -20.38
CA LEU A 246 -2.63 -10.58 -20.39
C LEU A 246 -3.20 -9.89 -19.13
N GLY A 247 -2.43 -9.68 -18.06
CA GLY A 247 -2.91 -9.15 -16.79
C GLY A 247 -3.63 -7.81 -16.91
N THR A 248 -3.23 -6.97 -17.85
CA THR A 248 -3.79 -5.64 -18.13
C THR A 248 -4.74 -5.60 -19.34
N ILE A 249 -4.94 -6.72 -20.02
CA ILE A 249 -5.75 -6.81 -21.21
C ILE A 249 -7.07 -7.51 -20.85
N LEU A 250 -8.19 -6.94 -21.29
CA LEU A 250 -9.48 -7.61 -21.17
C LEU A 250 -9.47 -8.92 -21.95
N PRO A 251 -10.03 -10.00 -21.36
CA PRO A 251 -10.28 -11.22 -22.11
C PRO A 251 -11.13 -10.96 -23.35
N PRO A 252 -11.09 -11.82 -24.38
CA PRO A 252 -12.00 -11.72 -25.52
C PRO A 252 -13.48 -11.78 -25.08
N GLU A 253 -14.34 -10.99 -25.73
CA GLU A 253 -15.75 -10.79 -25.35
C GLU A 253 -16.62 -12.06 -25.33
N ASP A 254 -16.22 -13.07 -26.07
CA ASP A 254 -16.92 -14.35 -26.15
C ASP A 254 -16.52 -15.35 -25.06
N THR A 255 -15.53 -14.98 -24.21
CA THR A 255 -15.01 -15.84 -23.15
C THR A 255 -15.79 -15.71 -21.83
N GLU A 256 -15.75 -16.76 -21.02
CA GLU A 256 -16.29 -16.73 -19.66
C GLU A 256 -15.55 -15.72 -18.77
N ALA A 257 -14.24 -15.60 -18.93
CA ALA A 257 -13.43 -14.63 -18.21
C ALA A 257 -13.87 -13.17 -18.47
N PHE A 258 -14.27 -12.87 -19.72
CA PHE A 258 -14.83 -11.54 -20.02
C PHE A 258 -16.19 -11.32 -19.35
N LYS A 259 -17.05 -12.31 -19.35
CA LYS A 259 -18.37 -12.22 -18.69
C LYS A 259 -18.23 -12.02 -17.18
N GLU A 260 -17.28 -12.72 -16.56
CA GLU A 260 -16.98 -12.54 -15.13
C GLU A 260 -16.47 -11.13 -14.81
N PHE A 261 -15.57 -10.60 -15.62
CA PHE A 261 -15.10 -9.22 -15.48
C PHE A 261 -16.24 -8.21 -15.71
N ALA A 262 -17.05 -8.39 -16.74
CA ALA A 262 -18.18 -7.52 -17.03
C ALA A 262 -19.24 -7.53 -15.91
N ASP A 263 -19.46 -8.68 -15.26
CA ASP A 263 -20.33 -8.76 -14.08
C ASP A 263 -19.74 -8.02 -12.89
N PHE A 264 -18.45 -8.18 -12.65
CA PHE A 264 -17.73 -7.39 -11.62
C PHE A 264 -17.83 -5.90 -11.92
N GLU A 265 -17.53 -5.46 -13.15
CA GLU A 265 -17.62 -4.06 -13.57
C GLU A 265 -19.01 -3.48 -13.31
N LYS A 266 -20.06 -4.22 -13.67
CA LYS A 266 -21.44 -3.82 -13.41
C LYS A 266 -21.74 -3.61 -11.94
N ARG A 267 -21.29 -4.52 -11.07
CA ARG A 267 -21.47 -4.40 -9.61
C ARG A 267 -20.65 -3.23 -9.06
N MET A 268 -19.44 -3.07 -9.52
CA MET A 268 -18.55 -1.96 -9.15
C MET A 268 -19.18 -0.59 -9.50
N LEU A 269 -19.72 -0.45 -10.70
CA LEU A 269 -20.41 0.78 -11.13
C LEU A 269 -21.69 1.01 -10.34
N TRP A 270 -22.40 -0.04 -9.95
CA TRP A 270 -23.54 0.10 -9.04
C TRP A 270 -23.11 0.67 -7.68
N HIS A 271 -21.98 0.21 -7.15
CA HIS A 271 -21.42 0.76 -5.91
C HIS A 271 -20.97 2.21 -6.06
N LYS A 272 -20.44 2.60 -7.21
CA LYS A 272 -20.11 4.02 -7.50
C LYS A 272 -21.34 4.92 -7.28
N GLU A 273 -22.50 4.52 -7.82
CA GLU A 273 -23.71 5.34 -7.77
C GLU A 273 -24.46 5.29 -6.43
N HIS A 274 -24.28 4.23 -5.65
CA HIS A 274 -25.07 3.99 -4.44
C HIS A 274 -24.25 4.08 -3.15
N THR A 275 -23.19 3.30 -3.05
CA THR A 275 -22.39 3.19 -1.82
C THR A 275 -21.38 4.33 -1.70
N PHE A 276 -20.75 4.69 -2.80
CA PHE A 276 -19.66 5.69 -2.84
C PHE A 276 -20.11 7.02 -3.44
N LYS A 277 -21.40 7.29 -3.46
CA LYS A 277 -21.92 8.57 -3.94
C LYS A 277 -21.31 9.74 -3.18
N GLY A 278 -20.61 10.61 -3.91
CA GLY A 278 -19.90 11.75 -3.33
C GLY A 278 -18.48 11.44 -2.84
N TYR A 279 -18.04 10.18 -2.95
CA TYR A 279 -16.64 9.80 -2.73
C TYR A 279 -15.83 9.90 -4.02
N PRO A 280 -14.52 10.16 -3.94
CA PRO A 280 -13.62 10.03 -5.08
C PRO A 280 -13.65 8.59 -5.61
N PHE A 281 -14.10 8.45 -6.85
CA PHE A 281 -14.24 7.16 -7.51
C PHE A 281 -13.88 7.35 -9.00
N ALA A 282 -12.58 7.22 -9.28
CA ALA A 282 -12.04 7.44 -10.61
C ALA A 282 -12.09 6.14 -11.43
N TYR A 283 -12.88 6.14 -12.47
CA TYR A 283 -12.98 4.98 -13.34
C TYR A 283 -13.26 5.37 -14.80
N VAL A 284 -12.48 4.82 -15.70
CA VAL A 284 -12.69 4.86 -17.14
C VAL A 284 -13.08 3.46 -17.58
N LYS A 285 -14.15 3.35 -18.35
CA LYS A 285 -14.64 2.05 -18.85
C LYS A 285 -13.53 1.34 -19.62
N GLN A 286 -13.29 0.10 -19.26
CA GLN A 286 -12.27 -0.71 -19.89
C GLN A 286 -12.67 -1.11 -21.30
N THR A 287 -11.73 -1.01 -22.23
CA THR A 287 -11.91 -1.39 -23.63
C THR A 287 -10.64 -2.06 -24.13
N ASN A 288 -10.81 -3.00 -25.07
CA ASN A 288 -9.68 -3.64 -25.77
C ASN A 288 -9.19 -2.82 -26.98
N VAL A 289 -9.21 -1.51 -26.88
CA VAL A 289 -8.67 -0.66 -27.92
C VAL A 289 -7.15 -0.84 -27.96
N LYS A 290 -6.64 -1.33 -29.07
CA LYS A 290 -5.21 -1.40 -29.31
C LYS A 290 -4.70 -0.04 -29.73
N TRP A 291 -3.92 0.56 -28.86
CA TRP A 291 -3.22 1.81 -29.17
C TRP A 291 -1.81 1.50 -29.67
N ASN A 292 -1.42 2.14 -30.77
CA ASN A 292 -0.04 2.11 -31.21
C ASN A 292 0.72 3.21 -30.47
N ILE A 293 1.49 2.80 -29.47
CA ILE A 293 2.28 3.72 -28.64
C ILE A 293 3.25 4.54 -29.49
N THR A 294 3.86 3.93 -30.50
CA THR A 294 4.82 4.61 -31.37
C THR A 294 4.15 5.70 -32.20
N ASP A 295 2.95 5.46 -32.70
CA ASP A 295 2.19 6.46 -33.45
C ASP A 295 1.59 7.52 -32.54
N ALA A 296 1.23 7.16 -31.32
CA ALA A 296 0.70 8.07 -30.33
C ALA A 296 1.76 9.01 -29.75
N PHE A 297 2.99 8.50 -29.58
CA PHE A 297 4.10 9.23 -28.96
C PHE A 297 5.40 9.13 -29.76
N PRO A 298 5.45 9.60 -30.99
CA PRO A 298 6.59 9.41 -31.87
C PRO A 298 7.87 10.12 -31.41
N ASN A 299 7.83 11.05 -30.49
CA ASN A 299 9.00 11.77 -29.95
C ASN A 299 8.77 12.26 -28.50
N GLY A 300 8.22 11.40 -27.65
CA GLY A 300 7.83 11.82 -26.30
C GLY A 300 6.44 12.40 -26.23
N GLY A 301 5.73 12.45 -27.33
CA GLY A 301 4.32 12.52 -27.55
C GLY A 301 3.46 13.64 -26.95
N ASP A 302 2.35 13.85 -27.59
CA ASP A 302 1.28 14.72 -27.13
C ASP A 302 0.16 13.81 -26.58
N MET A 303 0.09 13.69 -25.28
CA MET A 303 -0.88 12.83 -24.59
C MET A 303 -2.31 13.18 -24.96
N ASP A 304 -2.62 14.45 -25.20
CA ASP A 304 -3.97 14.92 -25.53
C ASP A 304 -4.50 14.36 -26.85
N LYS A 305 -3.62 13.94 -27.74
CA LYS A 305 -4.00 13.34 -29.03
C LYS A 305 -4.37 11.86 -28.93
N VAL A 306 -4.10 11.22 -27.82
CA VAL A 306 -4.26 9.78 -27.64
C VAL A 306 -5.52 9.45 -26.86
N PHE A 307 -6.09 10.41 -26.15
CA PHE A 307 -7.22 10.19 -25.28
C PHE A 307 -8.56 10.12 -26.03
N PRO A 308 -9.48 9.28 -25.50
CA PRO A 308 -10.84 9.25 -26.01
C PRO A 308 -11.57 10.59 -25.86
N PRO A 309 -12.77 10.72 -26.44
CA PRO A 309 -13.58 11.92 -26.37
C PRO A 309 -13.81 12.42 -24.93
N GLU A 310 -13.95 13.71 -24.76
CA GLU A 310 -14.09 14.39 -23.45
C GLU A 310 -15.11 13.75 -22.51
N GLN A 311 -16.19 13.23 -23.03
CA GLN A 311 -17.20 12.58 -22.20
C GLN A 311 -16.70 11.29 -21.52
N GLU A 312 -15.69 10.65 -22.06
CA GLU A 312 -15.05 9.47 -21.47
C GLU A 312 -13.96 9.86 -20.48
N LEU A 313 -13.48 11.10 -20.58
CA LEU A 313 -12.44 11.66 -19.73
C LEU A 313 -12.98 12.42 -18.52
N LYS A 314 -14.28 12.58 -18.38
CA LYS A 314 -14.89 13.39 -17.30
C LYS A 314 -14.50 12.96 -15.89
N ASP A 315 -14.12 11.70 -15.70
CA ASP A 315 -13.68 11.14 -14.43
C ASP A 315 -12.14 11.14 -14.28
N ILE A 316 -11.40 11.72 -15.23
CA ILE A 316 -9.95 11.82 -15.22
C ILE A 316 -9.54 13.09 -14.48
N TYR A 317 -8.54 12.93 -13.61
CA TYR A 317 -7.97 14.04 -12.85
C TYR A 317 -6.74 14.61 -13.51
N HIS A 318 -6.54 15.89 -13.37
CA HIS A 318 -5.32 16.59 -13.75
C HIS A 318 -4.46 16.83 -12.50
N TYR A 319 -3.19 16.47 -12.58
CA TYR A 319 -2.23 16.72 -11.53
C TYR A 319 -0.97 17.35 -12.11
N ASN A 320 -0.55 18.49 -11.55
CA ASN A 320 0.59 19.26 -12.04
C ASN A 320 0.54 19.54 -13.56
N GLY A 321 -0.65 19.77 -14.11
CA GLY A 321 -0.84 19.97 -15.53
C GLY A 321 -0.79 18.70 -16.39
N ASN A 322 -0.56 17.54 -15.79
CA ASN A 322 -0.58 16.27 -16.49
C ASN A 322 -1.95 15.60 -16.37
N THR A 323 -2.37 14.95 -17.42
CA THR A 323 -3.56 14.12 -17.44
C THR A 323 -3.18 12.69 -17.14
N TYR A 324 -3.79 12.12 -16.10
CA TYR A 324 -3.61 10.72 -15.72
C TYR A 324 -4.82 9.91 -16.17
N GLY A 325 -4.62 8.66 -16.39
CA GLY A 325 -5.68 7.74 -16.78
C GLY A 325 -5.47 7.13 -18.15
N VAL A 326 -6.40 6.33 -18.54
CA VAL A 326 -6.36 5.53 -19.77
C VAL A 326 -5.14 4.59 -19.85
N ARG A 327 -4.47 4.36 -18.70
CA ARG A 327 -3.40 3.37 -18.59
C ARG A 327 -3.84 2.03 -19.14
N GLN A 328 -5.07 1.64 -18.81
CA GLN A 328 -5.68 0.41 -19.27
C GLN A 328 -5.92 0.40 -20.79
N ALA A 329 -6.19 1.57 -21.38
CA ALA A 329 -6.41 1.69 -22.82
C ALA A 329 -5.11 1.69 -23.63
N ILE A 330 -4.02 2.24 -23.08
CA ILE A 330 -2.75 2.41 -23.78
C ILE A 330 -1.64 1.50 -23.28
N GLY A 331 -1.90 0.75 -22.22
CA GLY A 331 -0.98 -0.23 -21.66
C GLY A 331 0.08 0.31 -20.72
N ALA A 332 0.66 -0.57 -19.94
CA ALA A 332 1.62 -0.24 -18.89
C ALA A 332 2.87 0.50 -19.37
N GLY A 333 3.28 0.28 -20.62
CA GLY A 333 4.47 0.92 -21.15
C GLY A 333 4.38 2.44 -21.28
N ILE A 334 3.22 2.96 -21.68
CA ILE A 334 3.02 4.42 -21.73
C ILE A 334 2.96 5.00 -20.33
N TYR A 335 2.26 4.33 -19.44
CA TYR A 335 2.19 4.75 -18.06
C TYR A 335 3.58 4.90 -17.44
N LEU A 336 4.41 3.89 -17.54
CA LEU A 336 5.77 3.93 -17.01
C LEU A 336 6.58 5.08 -17.59
N ARG A 337 6.53 5.26 -18.92
CA ARG A 337 7.24 6.36 -19.57
C ARG A 337 6.74 7.71 -19.14
N HIS A 338 5.44 7.90 -19.02
CA HIS A 338 4.85 9.16 -18.59
C HIS A 338 5.15 9.51 -17.13
N VAL A 339 5.07 8.54 -16.26
CA VAL A 339 5.24 8.75 -14.82
C VAL A 339 6.71 8.84 -14.41
N TRP A 340 7.58 8.05 -15.00
CA TRP A 340 8.99 7.94 -14.61
C TRP A 340 9.92 8.83 -15.43
N GLY A 341 9.40 9.57 -16.41
CA GLY A 341 10.14 10.64 -17.08
C GLY A 341 11.37 10.19 -17.84
N ASP A 342 11.27 9.11 -18.58
CA ASP A 342 12.37 8.57 -19.36
C ASP A 342 12.67 9.27 -20.61
#